data_483c1cda5fee681012d477e3a45b0121
#
_entry.id   483c1cda5fee681012d477e3a45b0121
#
_cell.length_a   1.000
_cell.length_b   1.000
_cell.length_c   1.000
_cell.angle_alpha   90.00
_cell.angle_beta   90.00
_cell.angle_gamma   90.00
#
_symmetry.space_group_name_H-M   'P 1'
#
loop_
_entity.id
_entity.type
_entity.pdbx_description
1 polymer ?
#
loop_
_entity_poly.entity_id
_entity_poly.type
_entity_poly.pdbx_seq_one_letter_code
_entity_poly.pdbx_strand_id
1 'polypeptide(L)'
;AASTKSLQEAQDEKAQLEKALKEAQSTIEDLRDSKGDIESKVTELNQQLIDISARITDLENQLTAKSEDIQETKDELAGAKEREAQQYADMKVRIQFMYENGQTSYLEALLSSRNISEFLNSADYIAQIQSYDRQKLTEYQDTVESIVNLEAQLEQEYTDLEALKSTVESNKATVAAMMRQKESELADISGDIEDAQSDADYYAAEIQAQE
;
A
#
# COMPACT_ATOMS: atom_id res chain seq x y z
N ALA A 1 -36.88 34.79 65.78
CA ALA A 1 -37.52 34.17 64.58
C ALA A 1 -36.73 34.45 63.32
N ALA A 2 -36.16 35.66 63.08
CA ALA A 2 -35.35 35.97 61.92
C ALA A 2 -34.01 35.24 61.93
N SER A 3 -33.40 35.06 63.10
CA SER A 3 -32.12 34.34 63.29
C SER A 3 -32.22 32.85 62.96
N THR A 4 -33.32 32.19 63.35
CA THR A 4 -33.52 30.76 63.09
C THR A 4 -33.77 30.43 61.60
N LYS A 5 -34.49 31.33 60.93
CA LYS A 5 -34.75 31.18 59.46
C LYS A 5 -33.46 31.40 58.64
N SER A 6 -32.65 32.37 59.07
CA SER A 6 -31.35 32.60 58.43
C SER A 6 -30.37 31.47 58.63
N LEU A 7 -30.37 30.83 59.83
CA LEU A 7 -29.54 29.66 60.13
C LEU A 7 -29.99 28.43 59.31
N GLN A 8 -31.30 28.23 59.16
CA GLN A 8 -31.88 27.14 58.38
C GLN A 8 -31.52 27.29 56.87
N GLU A 9 -31.63 28.52 56.33
CA GLU A 9 -31.27 28.79 54.96
C GLU A 9 -29.76 28.56 54.73
N ALA A 10 -28.88 28.96 55.63
CA ALA A 10 -27.47 28.68 55.56
C ALA A 10 -27.13 27.20 55.58
N GLN A 11 -27.81 26.43 56.43
CA GLN A 11 -27.64 24.96 56.51
C GLN A 11 -28.12 24.26 55.20
N ASP A 12 -29.23 24.73 54.64
CA ASP A 12 -29.76 24.19 53.36
C ASP A 12 -28.80 24.49 52.21
N GLU A 13 -28.26 25.71 52.12
CA GLU A 13 -27.25 26.07 51.14
C GLU A 13 -25.98 25.20 51.26
N LYS A 14 -25.48 24.99 52.49
CA LYS A 14 -24.31 24.13 52.75
C LYS A 14 -24.60 22.68 52.29
N ALA A 15 -25.78 22.13 52.58
CA ALA A 15 -26.17 20.81 52.15
C ALA A 15 -26.23 20.69 50.63
N GLN A 16 -26.71 21.71 49.91
CA GLN A 16 -26.73 21.74 48.47
C GLN A 16 -25.32 21.81 47.87
N LEU A 17 -24.43 22.61 48.47
CA LEU A 17 -23.03 22.69 48.03
C LEU A 17 -22.28 21.40 48.26
N GLU A 18 -22.51 20.73 49.39
CA GLU A 18 -21.90 19.42 49.68
C GLU A 18 -22.37 18.36 48.68
N LYS A 19 -23.65 18.38 48.29
CA LYS A 19 -24.21 17.50 47.28
C LYS A 19 -23.56 17.77 45.92
N ALA A 20 -23.46 19.03 45.50
CA ALA A 20 -22.83 19.46 44.27
C ALA A 20 -21.36 19.05 44.20
N LEU A 21 -20.62 19.23 45.33
CA LEU A 21 -19.23 18.79 45.43
C LEU A 21 -19.09 17.28 45.25
N LYS A 22 -19.96 16.51 45.87
CA LYS A 22 -19.94 15.03 45.75
C LYS A 22 -20.22 14.58 44.32
N GLU A 23 -21.19 15.24 43.68
CA GLU A 23 -21.51 14.95 42.27
C GLU A 23 -20.32 15.32 41.34
N ALA A 24 -19.66 16.48 41.61
CA ALA A 24 -18.48 16.87 40.85
C ALA A 24 -17.32 15.90 41.04
N GLN A 25 -17.08 15.44 42.24
CA GLN A 25 -16.04 14.44 42.54
C GLN A 25 -16.34 13.10 41.87
N SER A 26 -17.59 12.68 41.86
CA SER A 26 -18.01 11.48 41.14
C SER A 26 -17.80 11.61 39.63
N THR A 27 -18.12 12.78 39.08
CA THR A 27 -17.88 13.07 37.66
C THR A 27 -16.38 13.03 37.31
N ILE A 28 -15.53 13.60 38.19
CA ILE A 28 -14.08 13.55 38.00
C ILE A 28 -13.58 12.10 38.00
N GLU A 29 -14.05 11.26 38.92
CA GLU A 29 -13.69 9.85 39.00
C GLU A 29 -14.08 9.10 37.72
N ASP A 30 -15.32 9.30 37.24
CA ASP A 30 -15.81 8.70 35.99
C ASP A 30 -14.98 9.17 34.79
N LEU A 31 -14.63 10.45 34.72
CA LEU A 31 -13.81 11.00 33.64
C LEU A 31 -12.38 10.47 33.68
N ARG A 32 -11.81 10.30 34.89
CA ARG A 32 -10.49 9.68 35.02
C ARG A 32 -10.48 8.23 34.59
N ASP A 33 -11.52 7.48 34.94
CA ASP A 33 -11.67 6.11 34.47
C ASP A 33 -11.79 6.07 32.93
N SER A 34 -12.60 6.93 32.35
CA SER A 34 -12.73 7.06 30.90
C SER A 34 -11.41 7.49 30.24
N LYS A 35 -10.67 8.39 30.86
CA LYS A 35 -9.31 8.77 30.40
C LYS A 35 -8.35 7.59 30.44
N GLY A 36 -8.39 6.80 31.51
CA GLY A 36 -7.61 5.58 31.63
C GLY A 36 -7.93 4.57 30.52
N ASP A 37 -9.22 4.38 30.20
CA ASP A 37 -9.65 3.53 29.09
C ASP A 37 -9.15 4.06 27.74
N ILE A 38 -9.20 5.36 27.52
CA ILE A 38 -8.69 5.97 26.28
C ILE A 38 -7.17 5.85 26.21
N GLU A 39 -6.45 6.07 27.32
CA GLU A 39 -5.00 5.88 27.37
C GLU A 39 -4.59 4.44 27.07
N SER A 40 -5.36 3.46 27.59
CA SER A 40 -5.16 2.05 27.26
C SER A 40 -5.38 1.77 25.79
N LYS A 41 -6.44 2.34 25.17
CA LYS A 41 -6.70 2.24 23.74
C LYS A 41 -5.61 2.91 22.92
N VAL A 42 -5.08 4.05 23.37
CA VAL A 42 -3.96 4.73 22.72
C VAL A 42 -2.70 3.86 22.79
N THR A 43 -2.45 3.19 23.89
CA THR A 43 -1.32 2.26 24.01
C THR A 43 -1.46 1.08 23.04
N GLU A 44 -2.65 0.48 22.94
CA GLU A 44 -2.96 -0.54 21.94
C GLU A 44 -2.77 0.00 20.52
N LEU A 45 -3.27 1.19 20.26
CA LEU A 45 -3.17 1.82 18.96
C LEU A 45 -1.72 2.12 18.60
N ASN A 46 -0.91 2.61 19.54
CA ASN A 46 0.51 2.82 19.33
C ASN A 46 1.22 1.51 18.96
N GLN A 47 0.84 0.40 19.59
CA GLN A 47 1.36 -0.91 19.20
C GLN A 47 0.93 -1.30 17.79
N GLN A 48 -0.33 -1.07 17.44
CA GLN A 48 -0.83 -1.29 16.08
C GLN A 48 -0.11 -0.40 15.05
N LEU A 49 0.19 0.85 15.44
CA LEU A 49 0.94 1.78 14.60
C LEU A 49 2.37 1.31 14.36
N ILE A 50 3.02 0.77 15.38
CA ILE A 50 4.35 0.17 15.24
C ILE A 50 4.28 -1.01 14.27
N ASP A 51 3.29 -1.89 14.41
CA ASP A 51 3.10 -3.04 13.53
C ASP A 51 2.80 -2.61 12.09
N ILE A 52 1.93 -1.62 11.90
CA ILE A 52 1.60 -1.06 10.58
C ILE A 52 2.83 -0.38 9.97
N SER A 53 3.60 0.38 10.75
CA SER A 53 4.84 1.02 10.28
C SER A 53 5.87 -0.02 9.83
N ALA A 54 6.01 -1.13 10.56
CA ALA A 54 6.86 -2.24 10.16
C ALA A 54 6.38 -2.88 8.85
N ARG A 55 5.06 -3.05 8.67
CA ARG A 55 4.47 -3.56 7.43
C ARG A 55 4.67 -2.60 6.27
N ILE A 56 4.55 -1.29 6.50
CA ILE A 56 4.82 -0.26 5.48
C ILE A 56 6.29 -0.34 5.04
N THR A 57 7.23 -0.46 5.98
CA THR A 57 8.66 -0.62 5.66
C THR A 57 8.89 -1.88 4.83
N ASP A 58 8.27 -3.00 5.19
CA ASP A 58 8.35 -4.25 4.43
C ASP A 58 7.79 -4.09 3.01
N LEU A 59 6.62 -3.44 2.88
CA LEU A 59 6.01 -3.15 1.58
C LEU A 59 6.88 -2.22 0.73
N GLU A 60 7.53 -1.22 1.33
CA GLU A 60 8.48 -0.33 0.63
C GLU A 60 9.71 -1.10 0.14
N ASN A 61 10.20 -2.06 0.93
CA ASN A 61 11.26 -2.97 0.49
C ASN A 61 10.80 -3.86 -0.66
N GLN A 62 9.57 -4.37 -0.62
CA GLN A 62 8.97 -5.13 -1.72
C GLN A 62 8.80 -4.27 -2.98
N LEU A 63 8.44 -2.99 -2.84
CA LEU A 63 8.40 -2.05 -3.97
C LEU A 63 9.76 -1.87 -4.62
N THR A 64 10.80 -1.73 -3.82
CA THR A 64 12.18 -1.63 -4.33
C THR A 64 12.58 -2.90 -5.06
N ALA A 65 12.34 -4.07 -4.46
CA ALA A 65 12.62 -5.36 -5.09
C ALA A 65 11.83 -5.55 -6.38
N LYS A 66 10.56 -5.18 -6.41
CA LYS A 66 9.72 -5.26 -7.61
C LYS A 66 10.20 -4.32 -8.71
N SER A 67 10.67 -3.12 -8.36
CA SER A 67 11.27 -2.18 -9.32
C SER A 67 12.55 -2.73 -9.93
N GLU A 68 13.36 -3.44 -9.14
CA GLU A 68 14.56 -4.13 -9.62
C GLU A 68 14.18 -5.29 -10.55
N ASP A 69 13.19 -6.10 -10.19
CA ASP A 69 12.68 -7.18 -11.03
C ASP A 69 12.16 -6.66 -12.38
N ILE A 70 11.44 -5.55 -12.36
CA ILE A 70 10.96 -4.88 -13.57
C ILE A 70 12.13 -4.45 -14.45
N GLN A 71 13.16 -3.87 -13.87
CA GLN A 71 14.34 -3.45 -14.62
C GLN A 71 15.08 -4.65 -15.23
N GLU A 72 15.22 -5.72 -14.47
CA GLU A 72 15.81 -6.97 -14.95
C GLU A 72 15.00 -7.56 -16.12
N THR A 73 13.68 -7.61 -15.99
CA THR A 73 12.80 -8.08 -17.07
C THR A 73 12.91 -7.20 -18.31
N LYS A 74 13.00 -5.88 -18.15
CA LYS A 74 13.24 -4.95 -19.27
C LYS A 74 14.57 -5.21 -19.97
N ASP A 75 15.62 -5.48 -19.22
CA ASP A 75 16.94 -5.76 -19.75
C ASP A 75 16.95 -7.11 -20.50
N GLU A 76 16.30 -8.13 -19.95
CA GLU A 76 16.11 -9.42 -20.62
C GLU A 76 15.31 -9.28 -21.91
N LEU A 77 14.24 -8.48 -21.88
CA LEU A 77 13.40 -8.21 -23.05
C LEU A 77 14.21 -7.49 -24.14
N ALA A 78 15.00 -6.49 -23.77
CA ALA A 78 15.86 -5.77 -24.71
C ALA A 78 16.89 -6.72 -25.33
N GLY A 79 17.52 -7.59 -24.54
CA GLY A 79 18.44 -8.61 -25.01
C GLY A 79 17.79 -9.63 -25.93
N ALA A 80 16.57 -10.05 -25.62
CA ALA A 80 15.79 -10.98 -26.45
C ALA A 80 15.42 -10.36 -27.81
N LYS A 81 15.02 -9.09 -27.81
CA LYS A 81 14.72 -8.35 -29.06
C LYS A 81 15.96 -8.15 -29.93
N GLU A 82 17.09 -7.91 -29.31
CA GLU A 82 18.38 -7.83 -30.04
C GLU A 82 18.76 -9.18 -30.65
N ARG A 83 18.61 -10.28 -29.91
CA ARG A 83 18.80 -11.65 -30.44
C ARG A 83 17.84 -11.95 -31.57
N GLU A 84 16.59 -11.56 -31.45
CA GLU A 84 15.59 -11.71 -32.51
C GLU A 84 16.05 -11.03 -33.78
N ALA A 85 16.45 -9.75 -33.70
CA ALA A 85 16.91 -9.00 -34.84
C ALA A 85 18.12 -9.64 -35.52
N GLN A 86 19.09 -10.12 -34.72
CA GLN A 86 20.28 -10.79 -35.23
C GLN A 86 19.94 -12.14 -35.87
N GLN A 87 19.11 -12.95 -35.24
CA GLN A 87 18.67 -14.24 -35.78
C GLN A 87 17.89 -14.07 -37.07
N TYR A 88 17.06 -13.04 -37.15
CA TYR A 88 16.34 -12.70 -38.38
C TYR A 88 17.27 -12.29 -39.53
N ALA A 89 18.27 -11.45 -39.23
CA ALA A 89 19.26 -11.04 -40.20
C ALA A 89 20.07 -12.26 -40.70
N ASP A 90 20.51 -13.13 -39.82
CA ASP A 90 21.26 -14.35 -40.14
C ASP A 90 20.43 -15.30 -41.03
N MET A 91 19.15 -15.46 -40.73
CA MET A 91 18.23 -16.25 -41.54
C MET A 91 18.03 -15.69 -42.93
N LYS A 92 17.93 -14.36 -43.05
CA LYS A 92 17.84 -13.71 -44.38
C LYS A 92 19.04 -14.01 -45.24
N VAL A 93 20.26 -13.85 -44.69
CA VAL A 93 21.52 -14.16 -45.38
C VAL A 93 21.54 -15.61 -45.83
N ARG A 94 21.12 -16.54 -44.97
CA ARG A 94 21.11 -17.97 -45.24
C ARG A 94 20.10 -18.34 -46.34
N ILE A 95 18.93 -17.76 -46.29
CA ILE A 95 17.88 -17.98 -47.31
C ILE A 95 18.32 -17.41 -48.65
N GLN A 96 18.97 -16.23 -48.66
CA GLN A 96 19.55 -15.67 -49.84
C GLN A 96 20.58 -16.61 -50.46
N PHE A 97 21.47 -17.19 -49.63
CA PHE A 97 22.45 -18.15 -50.05
C PHE A 97 21.79 -19.41 -50.70
N MET A 98 20.72 -19.94 -50.09
CA MET A 98 19.96 -21.05 -50.62
C MET A 98 19.29 -20.73 -51.94
N TYR A 99 18.79 -19.51 -52.12
CA TYR A 99 18.20 -19.02 -53.36
C TYR A 99 19.23 -18.99 -54.47
N GLU A 100 20.41 -18.38 -54.20
CA GLU A 100 21.52 -18.31 -55.17
C GLU A 100 22.01 -19.70 -55.60
N ASN A 101 21.84 -20.73 -54.77
CA ASN A 101 22.20 -22.13 -55.03
C ASN A 101 20.99 -22.99 -55.48
N GLY A 102 19.91 -22.37 -55.97
CA GLY A 102 18.82 -23.07 -56.64
C GLY A 102 17.57 -23.37 -55.78
N GLN A 103 17.43 -22.76 -54.63
CA GLN A 103 16.26 -22.92 -53.73
C GLN A 103 15.42 -21.64 -53.68
N THR A 104 14.78 -21.31 -54.78
CA THR A 104 14.07 -20.02 -55.01
C THR A 104 12.87 -19.80 -54.09
N SER A 105 12.20 -20.87 -53.64
CA SER A 105 10.95 -20.78 -52.85
C SER A 105 11.12 -20.13 -51.48
N TYR A 106 12.30 -20.20 -50.87
CA TYR A 106 12.55 -19.58 -49.59
C TYR A 106 12.63 -18.07 -49.70
N LEU A 107 13.29 -17.57 -50.73
CA LEU A 107 13.41 -16.13 -50.91
C LEU A 107 12.05 -15.48 -51.18
N GLU A 108 11.20 -16.12 -51.97
CA GLU A 108 9.85 -15.63 -52.24
C GLU A 108 9.03 -15.57 -50.93
N ALA A 109 9.09 -16.59 -50.08
CA ALA A 109 8.41 -16.59 -48.80
C ALA A 109 8.91 -15.47 -47.87
N LEU A 110 10.25 -15.24 -47.81
CA LEU A 110 10.83 -14.21 -47.00
C LEU A 110 10.47 -12.80 -47.49
N LEU A 111 10.51 -12.59 -48.79
CA LEU A 111 10.20 -11.28 -49.37
C LEU A 111 8.72 -10.92 -49.29
N SER A 112 7.84 -11.90 -49.27
CA SER A 112 6.40 -11.69 -49.12
C SER A 112 5.97 -11.53 -47.65
N SER A 113 6.81 -11.91 -46.69
CA SER A 113 6.50 -11.85 -45.27
C SER A 113 6.81 -10.46 -44.70
N ARG A 114 5.87 -9.91 -43.93
CA ARG A 114 6.01 -8.60 -43.27
C ARG A 114 6.84 -8.70 -42.00
N ASN A 115 6.84 -9.86 -41.39
CA ASN A 115 7.59 -10.15 -40.17
C ASN A 115 7.89 -11.65 -40.11
N ILE A 116 8.72 -12.04 -39.13
CA ILE A 116 9.16 -13.43 -38.98
C ILE A 116 8.03 -14.39 -38.63
N SER A 117 7.03 -13.90 -37.85
CA SER A 117 5.87 -14.74 -37.49
C SER A 117 5.08 -15.17 -38.75
N GLU A 118 4.93 -14.26 -39.67
CA GLU A 118 4.29 -14.49 -40.97
C GLU A 118 5.08 -15.50 -41.83
N PHE A 119 6.41 -15.36 -41.81
CA PHE A 119 7.32 -16.30 -42.49
C PHE A 119 7.25 -17.70 -41.86
N LEU A 120 7.28 -17.78 -40.52
CA LEU A 120 7.20 -19.07 -39.83
C LEU A 120 5.86 -19.81 -40.03
N ASN A 121 4.77 -19.07 -40.26
CA ASN A 121 3.47 -19.64 -40.54
C ASN A 121 3.38 -20.22 -41.97
N SER A 122 4.36 -20.00 -42.80
CA SER A 122 4.47 -20.59 -44.14
C SER A 122 5.00 -22.04 -44.05
N ALA A 123 4.18 -22.92 -43.46
CA ALA A 123 4.55 -24.29 -43.08
C ALA A 123 5.13 -25.16 -44.19
N ASP A 124 4.72 -24.92 -45.43
CA ASP A 124 5.17 -25.70 -46.60
C ASP A 124 6.67 -25.53 -46.89
N TYR A 125 7.26 -24.42 -46.49
CA TYR A 125 8.69 -24.14 -46.67
C TYR A 125 9.57 -24.79 -45.61
N ILE A 126 9.07 -24.92 -44.39
CA ILE A 126 9.81 -25.55 -43.27
C ILE A 126 10.16 -26.99 -43.57
N ALA A 127 9.27 -27.73 -44.27
CA ALA A 127 9.51 -29.13 -44.62
C ALA A 127 10.71 -29.32 -45.56
N GLN A 128 11.09 -28.30 -46.32
CA GLN A 128 12.20 -28.34 -47.30
C GLN A 128 13.55 -27.92 -46.72
N ILE A 129 13.57 -27.35 -45.49
CA ILE A 129 14.76 -26.84 -44.84
C ILE A 129 15.59 -28.02 -44.28
N GLN A 130 16.93 -27.95 -44.43
CA GLN A 130 17.81 -28.93 -43.86
C GLN A 130 17.80 -28.88 -42.33
N SER A 131 18.20 -29.98 -41.69
CA SER A 131 18.18 -30.15 -40.25
C SER A 131 18.81 -28.99 -39.47
N TYR A 132 19.91 -28.42 -39.94
CA TYR A 132 20.57 -27.26 -39.34
C TYR A 132 19.69 -26.00 -39.38
N ASP A 133 19.01 -25.73 -40.50
CA ASP A 133 18.16 -24.58 -40.68
C ASP A 133 16.89 -24.70 -39.82
N ARG A 134 16.36 -25.92 -39.69
CA ARG A 134 15.24 -26.21 -38.75
C ARG A 134 15.61 -25.87 -37.31
N GLN A 135 16.83 -26.21 -36.91
CA GLN A 135 17.32 -25.87 -35.57
C GLN A 135 17.37 -24.33 -35.40
N LYS A 136 17.87 -23.59 -36.36
CA LYS A 136 17.92 -22.13 -36.34
C LYS A 136 16.53 -21.50 -36.33
N LEU A 137 15.57 -22.05 -37.06
CA LEU A 137 14.18 -21.62 -37.00
C LEU A 137 13.54 -21.87 -35.62
N THR A 138 13.81 -23.04 -35.05
CA THR A 138 13.32 -23.39 -33.70
C THR A 138 13.89 -22.43 -32.66
N GLU A 139 15.18 -22.15 -32.69
CA GLU A 139 15.84 -21.14 -31.79
C GLU A 139 15.20 -19.77 -31.96
N TYR A 140 14.86 -19.38 -33.17
CA TYR A 140 14.18 -18.13 -33.44
C TYR A 140 12.76 -18.11 -32.87
N GLN A 141 11.99 -19.18 -33.07
CA GLN A 141 10.66 -19.31 -32.48
C GLN A 141 10.69 -19.21 -30.98
N ASP A 142 11.66 -19.88 -30.35
CA ASP A 142 11.85 -19.83 -28.89
C ASP A 142 12.14 -18.42 -28.42
N THR A 143 12.94 -17.66 -29.17
CA THR A 143 13.22 -16.26 -28.87
C THR A 143 11.96 -15.39 -28.99
N VAL A 144 11.15 -15.56 -30.02
CA VAL A 144 9.88 -14.84 -30.21
C VAL A 144 8.90 -15.17 -29.07
N GLU A 145 8.79 -16.43 -28.71
CA GLU A 145 7.95 -16.88 -27.59
C GLU A 145 8.46 -16.28 -26.26
N SER A 146 9.76 -16.27 -26.05
CA SER A 146 10.38 -15.63 -24.87
C SER A 146 10.04 -14.14 -24.79
N ILE A 147 10.08 -13.41 -25.90
CA ILE A 147 9.70 -11.99 -25.96
C ILE A 147 8.25 -11.80 -25.54
N VAL A 148 7.33 -12.61 -26.07
CA VAL A 148 5.90 -12.53 -25.71
C VAL A 148 5.70 -12.78 -24.22
N ASN A 149 6.38 -13.79 -23.66
CA ASN A 149 6.29 -14.13 -22.25
C ASN A 149 6.89 -13.04 -21.37
N LEU A 150 8.03 -12.45 -21.74
CA LEU A 150 8.65 -11.35 -21.02
C LEU A 150 7.78 -10.08 -21.05
N GLU A 151 7.15 -9.78 -22.17
CA GLU A 151 6.21 -8.65 -22.28
C GLU A 151 5.00 -8.85 -21.37
N ALA A 152 4.44 -10.06 -21.32
CA ALA A 152 3.34 -10.40 -20.44
C ALA A 152 3.75 -10.35 -18.96
N GLN A 153 4.93 -10.86 -18.63
CA GLN A 153 5.51 -10.79 -17.28
C GLN A 153 5.70 -9.33 -16.84
N LEU A 154 6.24 -8.49 -17.70
CA LEU A 154 6.47 -7.08 -17.43
C LEU A 154 5.16 -6.34 -17.16
N GLU A 155 4.11 -6.61 -17.93
CA GLU A 155 2.79 -6.05 -17.71
C GLU A 155 2.22 -6.45 -16.35
N GLN A 156 2.36 -7.73 -15.98
CA GLN A 156 1.92 -8.24 -14.68
C GLN A 156 2.73 -7.60 -13.54
N GLU A 157 4.04 -7.46 -13.68
CA GLU A 157 4.90 -6.83 -12.69
C GLU A 157 4.54 -5.36 -12.46
N TYR A 158 4.18 -4.62 -13.50
CA TYR A 158 3.67 -3.26 -13.37
C TYR A 158 2.33 -3.21 -12.64
N THR A 159 1.43 -4.15 -12.93
CA THR A 159 0.14 -4.24 -12.23
C THR A 159 0.36 -4.52 -10.73
N ASP A 160 1.25 -5.44 -10.39
CA ASP A 160 1.61 -5.76 -9.01
C ASP A 160 2.24 -4.55 -8.29
N LEU A 161 3.10 -3.81 -8.97
CA LEU A 161 3.73 -2.60 -8.44
C LEU A 161 2.68 -1.52 -8.10
N GLU A 162 1.73 -1.27 -8.98
CA GLU A 162 0.64 -0.32 -8.75
C GLU A 162 -0.24 -0.74 -7.57
N ALA A 163 -0.55 -2.03 -7.45
CA ALA A 163 -1.30 -2.56 -6.32
C ALA A 163 -0.56 -2.37 -4.99
N LEU A 164 0.75 -2.63 -4.95
CA LEU A 164 1.58 -2.42 -3.77
C LEU A 164 1.65 -0.93 -3.38
N LYS A 165 1.84 -0.04 -4.33
CA LYS A 165 1.83 1.42 -4.09
C LYS A 165 0.51 1.88 -3.49
N SER A 166 -0.61 1.42 -4.04
CA SER A 166 -1.94 1.74 -3.54
C SER A 166 -2.13 1.25 -2.10
N THR A 167 -1.66 0.06 -1.77
CA THR A 167 -1.71 -0.50 -0.42
C THR A 167 -0.91 0.34 0.57
N VAL A 168 0.31 0.73 0.23
CA VAL A 168 1.17 1.59 1.06
C VAL A 168 0.49 2.94 1.35
N GLU A 169 -0.03 3.60 0.33
CA GLU A 169 -0.71 4.89 0.47
C GLU A 169 -1.97 4.77 1.34
N SER A 170 -2.77 3.72 1.15
CA SER A 170 -3.96 3.45 1.96
C SER A 170 -3.59 3.21 3.43
N ASN A 171 -2.56 2.42 3.71
CA ASN A 171 -2.10 2.16 5.07
C ASN A 171 -1.60 3.44 5.75
N LYS A 172 -0.83 4.26 5.06
CA LYS A 172 -0.35 5.55 5.58
C LYS A 172 -1.50 6.49 5.93
N ALA A 173 -2.51 6.58 5.07
CA ALA A 173 -3.70 7.41 5.31
C ALA A 173 -4.50 6.92 6.52
N THR A 174 -4.69 5.61 6.65
CA THR A 174 -5.40 5.00 7.78
C THR A 174 -4.69 5.32 9.10
N VAL A 175 -3.38 5.14 9.17
CA VAL A 175 -2.56 5.45 10.35
C VAL A 175 -2.70 6.92 10.75
N ALA A 176 -2.58 7.84 9.81
CA ALA A 176 -2.70 9.27 10.07
C ALA A 176 -4.08 9.65 10.61
N ALA A 177 -5.16 9.05 10.07
CA ALA A 177 -6.52 9.29 10.54
C ALA A 177 -6.73 8.76 11.96
N MET A 178 -6.27 7.56 12.26
CA MET A 178 -6.36 6.96 13.59
C MET A 178 -5.63 7.78 14.65
N MET A 179 -4.43 8.27 14.35
CA MET A 179 -3.68 9.14 15.27
C MET A 179 -4.42 10.42 15.57
N ARG A 180 -4.91 11.11 14.57
CA ARG A 180 -5.65 12.38 14.75
C ARG A 180 -6.90 12.18 15.61
N GLN A 181 -7.64 11.09 15.38
CA GLN A 181 -8.82 10.77 16.16
C GLN A 181 -8.50 10.57 17.64
N LYS A 182 -7.45 9.83 17.95
CA LYS A 182 -7.06 9.53 19.33
C LYS A 182 -6.48 10.75 20.06
N GLU A 183 -5.71 11.57 19.38
CA GLU A 183 -5.23 12.81 19.93
C GLU A 183 -6.38 13.76 20.28
N SER A 184 -7.41 13.85 19.41
CA SER A 184 -8.61 14.64 19.66
C SER A 184 -9.40 14.11 20.86
N GLU A 185 -9.62 12.80 20.94
CA GLU A 185 -10.32 12.18 22.09
C GLU A 185 -9.61 12.43 23.42
N LEU A 186 -8.28 12.36 23.46
CA LEU A 186 -7.49 12.63 24.65
C LEU A 186 -7.56 14.11 25.05
N ALA A 187 -7.49 15.02 24.09
CA ALA A 187 -7.60 16.46 24.36
C ALA A 187 -8.97 16.79 24.94
N ASP A 188 -10.05 16.26 24.37
CA ASP A 188 -11.42 16.50 24.83
C ASP A 188 -11.63 16.00 26.26
N ILE A 189 -11.20 14.79 26.58
CA ILE A 189 -11.38 14.24 27.92
C ILE A 189 -10.50 14.90 28.97
N SER A 190 -9.32 15.35 28.58
CA SER A 190 -8.44 16.13 29.47
C SER A 190 -9.05 17.50 29.81
N GLY A 191 -9.67 18.16 28.83
CA GLY A 191 -10.42 19.40 29.04
C GLY A 191 -11.62 19.19 29.97
N ASP A 192 -12.37 18.14 29.78
CA ASP A 192 -13.52 17.79 30.63
C ASP A 192 -13.11 17.54 32.10
N ILE A 193 -11.98 16.89 32.32
CA ILE A 193 -11.42 16.67 33.65
C ILE A 193 -11.01 18.00 34.31
N GLU A 194 -10.36 18.90 33.56
CA GLU A 194 -9.99 20.22 34.06
C GLU A 194 -11.23 21.02 34.47
N ASP A 195 -12.26 21.04 33.67
CA ASP A 195 -13.53 21.72 33.94
C ASP A 195 -14.21 21.14 35.18
N ALA A 196 -14.30 19.86 35.31
CA ALA A 196 -14.89 19.17 36.45
C ALA A 196 -14.06 19.43 37.75
N GLN A 197 -12.72 19.50 37.65
CA GLN A 197 -11.84 19.81 38.77
C GLN A 197 -12.04 21.29 39.23
N SER A 198 -12.19 22.21 38.29
CA SER A 198 -12.49 23.62 38.61
C SER A 198 -13.82 23.75 39.33
N ASP A 199 -14.85 23.04 38.92
CA ASP A 199 -16.15 23.01 39.57
C ASP A 199 -16.07 22.46 40.98
N ALA A 200 -15.34 21.37 41.19
CA ALA A 200 -15.11 20.79 42.52
C ALA A 200 -14.36 21.74 43.46
N ASP A 201 -13.33 22.41 42.95
CA ASP A 201 -12.55 23.40 43.72
C ASP A 201 -13.44 24.60 44.11
N TYR A 202 -14.30 25.07 43.21
CA TYR A 202 -15.26 26.10 43.49
C TYR A 202 -16.22 25.72 44.63
N TYR A 203 -16.85 24.54 44.56
CA TYR A 203 -17.77 24.05 45.57
C TYR A 203 -17.07 23.85 46.93
N ALA A 204 -15.86 23.33 46.94
CA ALA A 204 -15.10 23.14 48.16
C ALA A 204 -14.78 24.51 48.84
N ALA A 205 -14.40 25.52 48.07
CA ALA A 205 -14.16 26.86 48.56
C ALA A 205 -15.41 27.51 49.13
N GLU A 206 -16.55 27.36 48.46
CA GLU A 206 -17.83 27.92 48.94
C GLU A 206 -18.30 27.24 50.24
N ILE A 207 -18.11 25.93 50.39
CA ILE A 207 -18.41 25.22 51.65
C ILE A 207 -17.54 25.73 52.77
N GLN A 208 -16.25 25.91 52.55
CA GLN A 208 -15.33 26.43 53.55
C GLN A 208 -15.66 27.85 53.97
N ALA A 209 -16.14 28.69 53.07
CA ALA A 209 -16.55 30.06 53.37
C ALA A 209 -17.81 30.13 54.25
N GLN A 210 -18.58 29.07 54.37
CA GLN A 210 -19.78 28.98 55.21
C GLN A 210 -19.54 28.38 56.61
N GLU A 211 -18.36 27.93 56.93
CA GLU A 211 -17.95 27.46 58.27
C GLU A 211 -17.52 28.61 59.13
#